data_a7b8f88a6373ab5bf7b5318fd0ea7fef
#
_entry.id   a7b8f88a6373ab5bf7b5318fd0ea7fef
#
_cell.length_a   1.000
_cell.length_b   1.000
_cell.length_c   1.000
_cell.angle_alpha   90.00
_cell.angle_beta   90.00
_cell.angle_gamma   90.00
#
_symmetry.space_group_name_H-M   'P 1'
#
loop_
_entity.id
_entity.type
_entity.pdbx_description
1 polymer ?
#
loop_
_entity_poly.entity_id
_entity_poly.type
_entity_poly.pdbx_seq_one_letter_code
_entity_poly.pdbx_strand_id
1 'polypeptide(L)'
;MLRVVLADDQDLFRAGFATILGAEPDIEVVAEAPDGAAAVRAAREHRPDVVLMDMRMPVLDGVAATRQVCALTTSRVLALTMFDTDDYLYAALRAGASGFLLKDAPRADLVNAVRVVAAGDALLAPAVTARVIGELHRRGHPDPARVAAVTALTARETDVLRLIAAGLSNAEIAAHHHLSEHTVKTHVGNLFTKLHLRDRAQAVMVAYESGLVIPGQ
;
A
#
# COMPACT_ATOMS: atom_id res chain seq x y z
N MET A 1 10.90 -2.75 17.31
CA MET A 1 11.81 -2.31 16.25
C MET A 1 11.22 -2.78 14.95
N LEU A 2 10.99 -1.88 14.01
CA LEU A 2 10.44 -2.18 12.68
C LEU A 2 11.54 -2.76 11.80
N ARG A 3 11.29 -3.93 11.22
CA ARG A 3 12.25 -4.64 10.37
C ARG A 3 11.97 -4.34 8.90
N VAL A 4 12.97 -3.87 8.18
CA VAL A 4 12.83 -3.39 6.80
C VAL A 4 13.79 -4.13 5.87
N VAL A 5 13.32 -4.53 4.69
CA VAL A 5 14.14 -4.96 3.56
C VAL A 5 14.16 -3.85 2.52
N LEU A 6 15.34 -3.55 1.97
CA LEU A 6 15.52 -2.58 0.89
C LEU A 6 15.77 -3.33 -0.43
N ALA A 7 14.93 -3.08 -1.42
CA ALA A 7 15.08 -3.66 -2.76
C ALA A 7 15.19 -2.54 -3.81
N ASP A 8 16.36 -2.40 -4.38
CA ASP A 8 16.71 -1.40 -5.40
C ASP A 8 17.91 -1.87 -6.20
N ASP A 9 17.91 -1.75 -7.52
CA ASP A 9 19.05 -2.16 -8.35
C ASP A 9 20.18 -1.14 -8.34
N GLN A 10 19.93 0.08 -7.87
CA GLN A 10 20.89 1.16 -7.81
C GLN A 10 21.55 1.22 -6.42
N ASP A 11 22.83 0.85 -6.33
CA ASP A 11 23.60 0.81 -5.08
C ASP A 11 23.54 2.13 -4.30
N LEU A 12 23.57 3.27 -5.01
CA LEU A 12 23.54 4.59 -4.38
C LEU A 12 22.24 4.84 -3.61
N PHE A 13 21.09 4.54 -4.20
CA PHE A 13 19.78 4.67 -3.54
C PHE A 13 19.66 3.70 -2.38
N ARG A 14 20.08 2.45 -2.58
CA ARG A 14 20.01 1.41 -1.55
C ARG A 14 20.85 1.80 -0.33
N ALA A 15 22.11 2.21 -0.53
CA ALA A 15 22.97 2.71 0.55
C ALA A 15 22.44 3.99 1.21
N GLY A 16 21.88 4.91 0.42
CA GLY A 16 21.25 6.13 0.92
C GLY A 16 20.07 5.84 1.84
N PHE A 17 19.14 5.00 1.41
CA PHE A 17 17.98 4.59 2.22
C PHE A 17 18.39 3.79 3.46
N ALA A 18 19.37 2.91 3.35
CA ALA A 18 19.93 2.19 4.49
C ALA A 18 20.50 3.15 5.54
N THR A 19 21.22 4.18 5.12
CA THR A 19 21.75 5.22 6.01
C THR A 19 20.62 6.03 6.67
N ILE A 20 19.61 6.43 5.91
CA ILE A 20 18.46 7.22 6.42
C ILE A 20 17.69 6.43 7.46
N LEU A 21 17.34 5.19 7.15
CA LEU A 21 16.52 4.36 8.03
C LEU A 21 17.32 3.84 9.24
N GLY A 22 18.59 3.48 9.05
CA GLY A 22 19.47 3.06 10.12
C GLY A 22 19.81 4.14 11.16
N ALA A 23 19.53 5.42 10.84
CA ALA A 23 19.64 6.52 11.82
C ALA A 23 18.42 6.62 12.77
N GLU A 24 17.33 5.90 12.49
CA GLU A 24 16.12 5.91 13.31
C GLU A 24 16.19 4.79 14.36
N PRO A 25 15.99 5.09 15.66
CA PRO A 25 16.20 4.13 16.74
C PRO A 25 15.16 2.99 16.77
N ASP A 26 14.05 3.15 16.06
CA ASP A 26 12.94 2.20 16.00
C ASP A 26 12.89 1.38 14.70
N ILE A 27 13.85 1.60 13.76
CA ILE A 27 13.90 0.93 12.46
C ILE A 27 15.21 0.14 12.31
N GLU A 28 15.13 -1.07 11.79
CA GLU A 28 16.26 -1.93 11.47
C GLU A 28 16.19 -2.38 10.01
N VAL A 29 17.23 -2.09 9.22
CA VAL A 29 17.39 -2.65 7.88
C VAL A 29 18.00 -4.05 8.03
N VAL A 30 17.20 -5.08 7.80
CA VAL A 30 17.57 -6.49 8.02
C VAL A 30 18.19 -7.15 6.80
N ALA A 31 17.95 -6.62 5.61
CA ALA A 31 18.57 -7.09 4.37
C ALA A 31 18.46 -6.04 3.25
N GLU A 32 19.38 -6.15 2.30
CA GLU A 32 19.41 -5.40 1.04
C GLU A 32 19.33 -6.37 -0.15
N ALA A 33 18.60 -5.99 -1.21
CA ALA A 33 18.37 -6.80 -2.38
C ALA A 33 18.60 -5.97 -3.66
N PRO A 34 19.45 -6.43 -4.58
CA PRO A 34 19.74 -5.71 -5.82
C PRO A 34 18.73 -6.00 -6.95
N ASP A 35 17.79 -6.89 -6.72
CA ASP A 35 16.75 -7.28 -7.69
C ASP A 35 15.51 -7.85 -6.99
N GLY A 36 14.41 -7.96 -7.75
CA GLY A 36 13.14 -8.44 -7.20
C GLY A 36 13.17 -9.89 -6.72
N ALA A 37 13.96 -10.76 -7.34
CA ALA A 37 14.08 -12.15 -6.89
C ALA A 37 14.82 -12.25 -5.57
N ALA A 38 15.89 -11.45 -5.38
CA ALA A 38 16.58 -11.31 -4.11
C ALA A 38 15.65 -10.72 -3.03
N ALA A 39 14.81 -9.72 -3.38
CA ALA A 39 13.84 -9.14 -2.47
C ALA A 39 12.81 -10.16 -1.97
N VAL A 40 12.29 -11.01 -2.85
CA VAL A 40 11.35 -12.09 -2.48
C VAL A 40 12.02 -13.09 -1.54
N ARG A 41 13.26 -13.49 -1.81
CA ARG A 41 14.03 -14.39 -0.91
C ARG A 41 14.24 -13.76 0.46
N ALA A 42 14.72 -12.50 0.49
CA ALA A 42 14.94 -11.76 1.73
C ALA A 42 13.66 -11.59 2.55
N ALA A 43 12.54 -11.28 1.91
CA ALA A 43 11.24 -11.15 2.59
C ALA A 43 10.79 -12.47 3.24
N ARG A 44 11.02 -13.62 2.59
CA ARG A 44 10.69 -14.94 3.15
C ARG A 44 11.60 -15.32 4.33
N GLU A 45 12.88 -15.04 4.21
CA GLU A 45 13.90 -15.39 5.21
C GLU A 45 13.78 -14.51 6.45
N HIS A 46 13.74 -13.19 6.26
CA HIS A 46 13.80 -12.23 7.36
C HIS A 46 12.43 -11.85 7.90
N ARG A 47 11.33 -12.11 7.16
CA ARG A 47 9.95 -11.73 7.53
C ARG A 47 9.87 -10.28 8.02
N PRO A 48 10.28 -9.30 7.21
CA PRO A 48 10.26 -7.90 7.59
C PRO A 48 8.83 -7.40 7.76
N ASP A 49 8.66 -6.31 8.51
CA ASP A 49 7.39 -5.60 8.58
C ASP A 49 7.09 -4.89 7.25
N VAL A 50 8.14 -4.29 6.67
CA VAL A 50 8.03 -3.53 5.41
C VAL A 50 9.15 -3.93 4.45
N VAL A 51 8.80 -4.05 3.17
CA VAL A 51 9.76 -4.12 2.05
C VAL A 51 9.64 -2.82 1.27
N LEU A 52 10.73 -2.02 1.23
CA LEU A 52 10.86 -0.94 0.27
C LEU A 52 11.24 -1.56 -1.07
N MET A 53 10.42 -1.35 -2.09
CA MET A 53 10.53 -2.05 -3.36
C MET A 53 10.62 -1.08 -4.53
N ASP A 54 11.77 -1.00 -5.17
CA ASP A 54 11.83 -0.30 -6.46
C ASP A 54 10.98 -1.03 -7.51
N MET A 55 10.28 -0.26 -8.34
CA MET A 55 9.41 -0.82 -9.36
C MET A 55 10.18 -1.30 -10.59
N ARG A 56 11.38 -0.76 -10.85
CA ARG A 56 12.19 -1.14 -12.01
C ARG A 56 13.51 -1.77 -11.60
N MET A 57 13.54 -3.09 -11.62
CA MET A 57 14.71 -3.88 -11.30
C MET A 57 14.94 -4.98 -12.34
N PRO A 58 16.20 -5.44 -12.55
CA PRO A 58 16.49 -6.58 -13.39
C PRO A 58 16.00 -7.90 -12.79
N VAL A 59 16.06 -8.98 -13.55
CA VAL A 59 15.71 -10.36 -13.18
C VAL A 59 14.22 -10.54 -12.89
N LEU A 60 13.68 -9.82 -11.91
CA LEU A 60 12.26 -9.76 -11.56
C LEU A 60 11.92 -8.31 -11.24
N ASP A 61 10.98 -7.72 -11.99
CA ASP A 61 10.53 -6.36 -11.75
C ASP A 61 9.80 -6.20 -10.40
N GLY A 62 9.72 -4.96 -9.89
CA GLY A 62 9.16 -4.69 -8.58
C GLY A 62 7.67 -5.01 -8.47
N VAL A 63 6.90 -4.93 -9.58
CA VAL A 63 5.47 -5.29 -9.57
C VAL A 63 5.28 -6.79 -9.38
N ALA A 64 6.05 -7.60 -10.13
CA ALA A 64 6.01 -9.05 -10.00
C ALA A 64 6.57 -9.50 -8.64
N ALA A 65 7.64 -8.86 -8.15
CA ALA A 65 8.20 -9.10 -6.82
C ALA A 65 7.19 -8.75 -5.71
N THR A 66 6.51 -7.60 -5.79
CA THR A 66 5.44 -7.21 -4.86
C THR A 66 4.36 -8.26 -4.77
N ARG A 67 3.86 -8.76 -5.92
CA ARG A 67 2.85 -9.82 -5.95
C ARG A 67 3.32 -11.07 -5.22
N GLN A 68 4.57 -11.49 -5.43
CA GLN A 68 5.13 -12.67 -4.75
C GLN A 68 5.34 -12.45 -3.26
N VAL A 69 5.89 -11.30 -2.83
CA VAL A 69 6.04 -10.95 -1.41
C VAL A 69 4.67 -10.98 -0.74
N CYS A 70 3.67 -10.35 -1.34
CA CYS A 70 2.32 -10.30 -0.81
C CYS A 70 1.63 -11.67 -0.73
N ALA A 71 1.88 -12.57 -1.67
CA ALA A 71 1.31 -13.92 -1.66
C ALA A 71 2.01 -14.86 -0.66
N LEU A 72 3.31 -14.67 -0.41
CA LEU A 72 4.13 -15.61 0.35
C LEU A 72 4.42 -15.16 1.79
N THR A 73 4.16 -13.91 2.12
CA THR A 73 4.49 -13.32 3.43
C THR A 73 3.39 -12.39 3.94
N THR A 74 3.50 -12.01 5.21
CA THR A 74 2.67 -10.96 5.82
C THR A 74 3.29 -9.56 5.70
N SER A 75 4.50 -9.46 5.14
CA SER A 75 5.22 -8.19 4.95
C SER A 75 4.42 -7.23 4.07
N ARG A 76 4.42 -5.96 4.39
CA ARG A 76 3.83 -4.90 3.58
C ARG A 76 4.85 -4.36 2.59
N VAL A 77 4.40 -3.88 1.46
CA VAL A 77 5.30 -3.35 0.43
C VAL A 77 5.05 -1.85 0.26
N LEU A 78 6.09 -1.04 0.44
CA LEU A 78 6.14 0.36 0.07
C LEU A 78 6.86 0.46 -1.28
N ALA A 79 6.10 0.77 -2.33
CA ALA A 79 6.64 0.93 -3.67
C ALA A 79 7.45 2.23 -3.79
N LEU A 80 8.64 2.13 -4.38
CA LEU A 80 9.50 3.26 -4.69
C LEU A 80 9.64 3.44 -6.20
N THR A 81 9.73 4.67 -6.68
CA THR A 81 10.00 4.95 -8.10
C THR A 81 10.62 6.33 -8.28
N MET A 82 11.44 6.46 -9.35
CA MET A 82 11.94 7.76 -9.82
C MET A 82 10.93 8.51 -10.67
N PHE A 83 9.93 7.80 -11.22
CA PHE A 83 9.04 8.34 -12.23
C PHE A 83 7.60 8.35 -11.73
N ASP A 84 7.01 9.50 -11.89
CA ASP A 84 5.61 9.75 -11.61
C ASP A 84 4.73 9.28 -12.80
N THR A 85 4.80 7.97 -13.15
CA THR A 85 3.97 7.40 -14.21
C THR A 85 2.82 6.60 -13.63
N ASP A 86 1.60 6.88 -14.10
CA ASP A 86 0.34 6.28 -13.62
C ASP A 86 0.33 4.75 -13.72
N ASP A 87 0.97 4.20 -14.76
CA ASP A 87 0.98 2.76 -15.02
C ASP A 87 1.66 1.95 -13.91
N TYR A 88 2.82 2.41 -13.41
CA TYR A 88 3.53 1.73 -12.34
C TYR A 88 2.81 1.85 -11.00
N LEU A 89 2.24 3.01 -10.73
CA LEU A 89 1.48 3.24 -9.51
C LEU A 89 0.30 2.27 -9.40
N TYR A 90 -0.53 2.22 -10.43
CA TYR A 90 -1.69 1.32 -10.44
C TYR A 90 -1.27 -0.15 -10.40
N ALA A 91 -0.24 -0.53 -11.17
CA ALA A 91 0.26 -1.89 -11.19
C ALA A 91 0.81 -2.35 -9.83
N ALA A 92 1.53 -1.47 -9.11
CA ALA A 92 2.06 -1.75 -7.79
C ALA A 92 0.94 -1.96 -6.76
N LEU A 93 -0.05 -1.06 -6.72
CA LEU A 93 -1.19 -1.17 -5.82
C LEU A 93 -2.01 -2.43 -6.12
N ARG A 94 -2.25 -2.74 -7.40
CA ARG A 94 -2.95 -3.97 -7.81
C ARG A 94 -2.15 -5.24 -7.47
N ALA A 95 -0.83 -5.16 -7.45
CA ALA A 95 0.04 -6.25 -7.00
C ALA A 95 0.02 -6.46 -5.48
N GLY A 96 -0.52 -5.52 -4.73
CA GLY A 96 -0.66 -5.59 -3.27
C GLY A 96 0.22 -4.61 -2.50
N ALA A 97 0.81 -3.59 -3.16
CA ALA A 97 1.54 -2.55 -2.44
C ALA A 97 0.62 -1.79 -1.48
N SER A 98 1.12 -1.54 -0.27
CA SER A 98 0.43 -0.84 0.82
C SER A 98 0.65 0.68 0.78
N GLY A 99 1.60 1.13 -0.04
CA GLY A 99 1.92 2.54 -0.22
C GLY A 99 2.83 2.76 -1.41
N PHE A 100 3.00 4.03 -1.75
CA PHE A 100 3.81 4.48 -2.87
C PHE A 100 4.54 5.77 -2.51
N LEU A 101 5.83 5.86 -2.83
CA LEU A 101 6.66 7.02 -2.56
C LEU A 101 7.62 7.27 -3.74
N LEU A 102 7.89 8.53 -4.04
CA LEU A 102 8.94 8.90 -4.97
C LEU A 102 10.32 8.77 -4.31
N LYS A 103 11.34 8.35 -5.05
CA LYS A 103 12.71 8.18 -4.53
C LYS A 103 13.37 9.51 -4.13
N ASP A 104 12.89 10.64 -4.66
CA ASP A 104 13.32 12.00 -4.32
C ASP A 104 12.56 12.61 -3.14
N ALA A 105 11.67 11.85 -2.50
CA ALA A 105 10.92 12.30 -1.34
C ALA A 105 11.88 12.70 -0.19
N PRO A 106 11.52 13.73 0.60
CA PRO A 106 12.29 14.13 1.78
C PRO A 106 12.49 12.96 2.75
N ARG A 107 13.66 12.94 3.45
CA ARG A 107 13.97 11.93 4.48
C ARG A 107 12.82 11.71 5.47
N ALA A 108 12.21 12.79 5.96
CA ALA A 108 11.13 12.71 6.93
C ALA A 108 9.91 11.94 6.38
N ASP A 109 9.62 12.11 5.09
CA ASP A 109 8.49 11.44 4.42
C ASP A 109 8.76 9.94 4.23
N LEU A 110 10.00 9.57 3.87
CA LEU A 110 10.41 8.16 3.78
C LEU A 110 10.26 7.44 5.13
N VAL A 111 10.79 8.03 6.21
CA VAL A 111 10.71 7.47 7.56
C VAL A 111 9.25 7.35 8.01
N ASN A 112 8.46 8.41 7.81
CA ASN A 112 7.03 8.39 8.12
C ASN A 112 6.28 7.34 7.31
N ALA A 113 6.60 7.20 6.01
CA ALA A 113 6.00 6.21 5.13
C ALA A 113 6.20 4.77 5.63
N VAL A 114 7.42 4.46 6.06
CA VAL A 114 7.74 3.14 6.64
C VAL A 114 6.88 2.88 7.89
N ARG A 115 6.76 3.85 8.79
CA ARG A 115 5.98 3.72 10.03
C ARG A 115 4.48 3.56 9.74
N VAL A 116 3.93 4.36 8.85
CA VAL A 116 2.52 4.33 8.46
C VAL A 116 2.18 2.99 7.81
N VAL A 117 2.99 2.55 6.85
CA VAL A 117 2.79 1.26 6.18
C VAL A 117 2.92 0.10 7.18
N ALA A 118 3.92 0.12 8.08
CA ALA A 118 4.08 -0.91 9.10
C ALA A 118 2.87 -1.00 10.05
N ALA A 119 2.22 0.13 10.35
CA ALA A 119 1.02 0.15 11.19
C ALA A 119 -0.23 -0.44 10.48
N GLY A 120 -0.18 -0.66 9.17
CA GLY A 120 -1.30 -1.16 8.37
C GLY A 120 -2.17 -0.08 7.78
N ASP A 121 -1.77 1.16 7.96
CA ASP A 121 -2.39 2.29 7.28
C ASP A 121 -1.83 2.40 5.84
N ALA A 122 -2.61 2.99 4.93
CA ALA A 122 -2.15 3.26 3.58
C ALA A 122 -1.48 4.62 3.51
N LEU A 123 -0.31 4.67 2.92
CA LEU A 123 0.28 5.93 2.51
C LEU A 123 -0.06 6.19 1.03
N LEU A 124 -1.23 6.73 0.80
CA LEU A 124 -1.64 7.24 -0.50
C LEU A 124 -1.84 8.74 -0.36
N ALA A 125 -0.86 9.52 -0.82
CA ALA A 125 -1.03 10.96 -0.92
C ALA A 125 -2.28 11.28 -1.77
N PRO A 126 -3.03 12.36 -1.49
CA PRO A 126 -4.23 12.73 -2.28
C PRO A 126 -3.98 12.79 -3.79
N ALA A 127 -2.81 13.29 -4.20
CA ALA A 127 -2.41 13.31 -5.60
C ALA A 127 -2.24 11.90 -6.19
N VAL A 128 -1.72 10.95 -5.43
CA VAL A 128 -1.59 9.53 -5.81
C VAL A 128 -2.96 8.89 -5.95
N THR A 129 -3.86 9.13 -4.99
CA THR A 129 -5.24 8.66 -5.04
C THR A 129 -5.95 9.17 -6.29
N ALA A 130 -5.85 10.47 -6.60
CA ALA A 130 -6.48 11.05 -7.80
C ALA A 130 -5.98 10.42 -9.10
N ARG A 131 -4.72 10.01 -9.17
CA ARG A 131 -4.11 9.36 -10.33
C ARG A 131 -4.54 7.91 -10.50
N VAL A 132 -4.61 7.15 -9.42
CA VAL A 132 -5.19 5.79 -9.41
C VAL A 132 -6.63 5.84 -9.93
N ILE A 133 -7.38 6.82 -9.49
CA ILE A 133 -8.73 7.10 -9.93
C ILE A 133 -8.79 7.36 -11.44
N GLY A 134 -7.91 8.21 -11.98
CA GLY A 134 -7.83 8.51 -13.41
C GLY A 134 -7.55 7.27 -14.27
N GLU A 135 -6.68 6.37 -13.79
CA GLU A 135 -6.36 5.12 -14.49
C GLU A 135 -7.52 4.14 -14.47
N LEU A 136 -8.23 4.02 -13.36
CA LEU A 136 -9.43 3.20 -13.25
C LEU A 136 -10.55 3.68 -14.20
N HIS A 137 -10.69 5.00 -14.37
CA HIS A 137 -11.61 5.59 -15.34
C HIS A 137 -11.28 5.19 -16.79
N ARG A 138 -10.00 5.20 -17.14
CA ARG A 138 -9.57 4.78 -18.50
C ARG A 138 -9.84 3.31 -18.80
N ARG A 139 -9.87 2.46 -17.79
CA ARG A 139 -10.14 1.02 -17.96
C ARG A 139 -11.61 0.65 -18.09
N GLY A 140 -12.53 1.51 -17.73
CA GLY A 140 -13.91 1.61 -18.20
C GLY A 140 -14.93 0.59 -17.69
N HIS A 141 -14.58 -0.47 -16.95
CA HIS A 141 -15.56 -1.43 -16.42
C HIS A 141 -15.17 -1.91 -15.02
N PRO A 142 -16.16 -1.97 -14.09
CA PRO A 142 -15.94 -2.58 -12.78
C PRO A 142 -15.52 -4.06 -12.91
N ASP A 143 -14.65 -4.50 -12.02
CA ASP A 143 -14.27 -5.91 -11.92
C ASP A 143 -15.44 -6.72 -11.31
N PRO A 144 -16.06 -7.68 -12.04
CA PRO A 144 -17.24 -8.43 -11.56
C PRO A 144 -16.97 -9.15 -10.22
N ALA A 145 -15.76 -9.63 -9.97
CA ALA A 145 -15.39 -10.28 -8.72
C ALA A 145 -15.40 -9.27 -7.55
N ARG A 146 -14.90 -8.05 -7.79
CA ARG A 146 -14.94 -6.96 -6.80
C ARG A 146 -16.36 -6.48 -6.54
N VAL A 147 -17.19 -6.37 -7.59
CA VAL A 147 -18.63 -6.05 -7.44
C VAL A 147 -19.32 -7.06 -6.54
N ALA A 148 -19.15 -8.36 -6.80
CA ALA A 148 -19.75 -9.42 -6.00
C ALA A 148 -19.30 -9.36 -4.53
N ALA A 149 -17.99 -9.15 -4.29
CA ALA A 149 -17.43 -9.04 -2.94
C ALA A 149 -18.01 -7.85 -2.16
N VAL A 150 -18.14 -6.69 -2.79
CA VAL A 150 -18.69 -5.49 -2.17
C VAL A 150 -20.20 -5.63 -1.92
N THR A 151 -20.94 -6.31 -2.80
CA THR A 151 -22.38 -6.57 -2.62
C THR A 151 -22.67 -7.43 -1.38
N ALA A 152 -21.70 -8.23 -0.91
CA ALA A 152 -21.84 -9.02 0.31
C ALA A 152 -21.62 -8.24 1.61
N LEU A 153 -21.27 -6.96 1.54
CA LEU A 153 -21.08 -6.08 2.70
C LEU A 153 -22.44 -5.62 3.26
N THR A 154 -22.46 -5.39 4.57
CA THR A 154 -23.58 -4.69 5.21
C THR A 154 -23.57 -3.20 4.81
N ALA A 155 -24.72 -2.52 4.94
CA ALA A 155 -24.83 -1.09 4.65
C ALA A 155 -23.75 -0.27 5.41
N ARG A 156 -23.48 -0.62 6.67
CA ARG A 156 -22.46 0.04 7.49
C ARG A 156 -21.05 -0.18 6.98
N GLU A 157 -20.70 -1.38 6.58
CA GLU A 157 -19.39 -1.70 6.00
C GLU A 157 -19.19 -1.03 4.64
N THR A 158 -20.24 -0.97 3.83
CA THR A 158 -20.23 -0.25 2.55
C THR A 158 -19.99 1.25 2.76
N ASP A 159 -20.65 1.84 3.77
CA ASP A 159 -20.45 3.25 4.12
C ASP A 159 -19.01 3.53 4.58
N VAL A 160 -18.49 2.69 5.46
CA VAL A 160 -17.09 2.79 5.92
C VAL A 160 -16.13 2.65 4.74
N LEU A 161 -16.37 1.73 3.81
CA LEU A 161 -15.55 1.55 2.61
C LEU A 161 -15.55 2.80 1.71
N ARG A 162 -16.69 3.46 1.54
CA ARG A 162 -16.79 4.75 0.81
C ARG A 162 -15.97 5.84 1.46
N LEU A 163 -16.06 5.98 2.79
CA LEU A 163 -15.31 7.00 3.53
C LEU A 163 -13.79 6.72 3.51
N ILE A 164 -13.40 5.45 3.55
CA ILE A 164 -12.00 5.05 3.33
C ILE A 164 -11.53 5.48 1.93
N ALA A 165 -12.32 5.23 0.91
CA ALA A 165 -11.99 5.59 -0.47
C ALA A 165 -11.97 7.12 -0.69
N ALA A 166 -12.76 7.87 0.09
CA ALA A 166 -12.71 9.32 0.14
C ALA A 166 -11.48 9.88 0.90
N GLY A 167 -10.64 9.00 1.48
CA GLY A 167 -9.40 9.40 2.14
C GLY A 167 -9.53 9.72 3.64
N LEU A 168 -10.70 9.55 4.26
CA LEU A 168 -10.92 9.88 5.67
C LEU A 168 -10.16 8.92 6.59
N SER A 169 -9.49 9.44 7.61
CA SER A 169 -8.90 8.67 8.71
C SER A 169 -9.97 7.99 9.59
N ASN A 170 -9.58 7.03 10.41
CA ASN A 170 -10.52 6.40 11.36
C ASN A 170 -11.13 7.41 12.35
N ALA A 171 -10.38 8.44 12.76
CA ALA A 171 -10.88 9.52 13.61
C ALA A 171 -11.95 10.37 12.89
N GLU A 172 -11.73 10.72 11.62
CA GLU A 172 -12.70 11.46 10.80
C GLU A 172 -13.95 10.63 10.50
N ILE A 173 -13.80 9.33 10.21
CA ILE A 173 -14.93 8.40 10.06
C ILE A 173 -15.72 8.30 11.37
N ALA A 174 -15.04 8.25 12.51
CA ALA A 174 -15.68 8.23 13.83
C ALA A 174 -16.50 9.50 14.08
N ALA A 175 -15.92 10.66 13.79
CA ALA A 175 -16.61 11.95 13.89
C ALA A 175 -17.82 12.01 12.94
N HIS A 176 -17.68 11.59 11.68
CA HIS A 176 -18.75 11.57 10.69
C HIS A 176 -19.96 10.73 11.14
N HIS A 177 -19.70 9.62 11.80
CA HIS A 177 -20.74 8.68 12.23
C HIS A 177 -21.14 8.81 13.71
N HIS A 178 -20.60 9.75 14.44
CA HIS A 178 -20.80 9.92 15.90
C HIS A 178 -20.47 8.64 16.69
N LEU A 179 -19.38 7.97 16.33
CA LEU A 179 -18.87 6.76 16.96
C LEU A 179 -17.53 7.01 17.66
N SER A 180 -17.10 6.02 18.47
CA SER A 180 -15.71 5.99 18.94
C SER A 180 -14.77 5.51 17.84
N GLU A 181 -13.51 5.99 17.85
CA GLU A 181 -12.48 5.51 16.93
C GLU A 181 -12.24 3.99 17.06
N HIS A 182 -12.38 3.46 18.28
CA HIS A 182 -12.29 2.02 18.54
C HIS A 182 -13.38 1.22 17.79
N THR A 183 -14.61 1.75 17.79
CA THR A 183 -15.72 1.13 17.03
C THR A 183 -15.44 1.15 15.53
N VAL A 184 -14.90 2.26 15.01
CA VAL A 184 -14.52 2.35 13.58
C VAL A 184 -13.41 1.36 13.26
N LYS A 185 -12.37 1.23 14.09
CA LYS A 185 -11.30 0.22 13.93
C LYS A 185 -11.87 -1.20 13.85
N THR A 186 -12.88 -1.51 14.63
CA THR A 186 -13.58 -2.80 14.56
C THR A 186 -14.30 -3.01 13.22
N HIS A 187 -15.02 -1.99 12.73
CA HIS A 187 -15.68 -2.05 11.42
C HIS A 187 -14.69 -2.21 10.28
N VAL A 188 -13.58 -1.48 10.32
CA VAL A 188 -12.49 -1.58 9.34
C VAL A 188 -11.85 -2.97 9.38
N GLY A 189 -11.57 -3.53 10.55
CA GLY A 189 -11.04 -4.88 10.69
C GLY A 189 -11.98 -5.95 10.12
N ASN A 190 -13.26 -5.86 10.41
CA ASN A 190 -14.28 -6.77 9.86
C ASN A 190 -14.38 -6.65 8.33
N LEU A 191 -14.34 -5.42 7.81
CA LEU A 191 -14.31 -5.14 6.38
C LEU A 191 -13.11 -5.78 5.70
N PHE A 192 -11.90 -5.60 6.27
CA PHE A 192 -10.68 -6.19 5.73
C PHE A 192 -10.73 -7.72 5.73
N THR A 193 -11.25 -8.32 6.79
CA THR A 193 -11.44 -9.77 6.87
C THR A 193 -12.40 -10.29 5.81
N LYS A 194 -13.55 -9.64 5.63
CA LYS A 194 -14.58 -10.04 4.66
C LYS A 194 -14.11 -9.93 3.20
N LEU A 195 -13.37 -8.87 2.90
CA LEU A 195 -12.88 -8.61 1.54
C LEU A 195 -11.48 -9.20 1.30
N HIS A 196 -10.90 -9.91 2.29
CA HIS A 196 -9.54 -10.45 2.26
C HIS A 196 -8.48 -9.40 1.93
N LEU A 197 -8.62 -8.20 2.54
CA LEU A 197 -7.70 -7.09 2.33
C LEU A 197 -6.58 -7.11 3.37
N ARG A 198 -5.40 -6.70 2.95
CA ARG A 198 -4.21 -6.64 3.81
C ARG A 198 -4.07 -5.30 4.54
N ASP A 199 -4.58 -4.24 3.92
CA ASP A 199 -4.42 -2.87 4.39
C ASP A 199 -5.43 -1.92 3.75
N ARG A 200 -5.33 -0.65 4.13
CA ARG A 200 -6.22 0.41 3.68
C ARG A 200 -6.06 0.75 2.19
N ALA A 201 -4.85 0.59 1.61
CA ALA A 201 -4.64 0.84 0.18
C ALA A 201 -5.46 -0.13 -0.67
N GLN A 202 -5.50 -1.40 -0.25
CA GLN A 202 -6.32 -2.43 -0.91
C GLN A 202 -7.82 -2.12 -0.79
N ALA A 203 -8.28 -1.53 0.32
CA ALA A 203 -9.67 -1.11 0.47
C ALA A 203 -10.03 0.01 -0.51
N VAL A 204 -9.16 0.99 -0.69
CA VAL A 204 -9.32 2.04 -1.71
C VAL A 204 -9.42 1.41 -3.10
N MET A 205 -8.49 0.53 -3.46
CA MET A 205 -8.51 -0.16 -4.77
C MET A 205 -9.83 -0.89 -5.00
N VAL A 206 -10.31 -1.68 -4.03
CA VAL A 206 -11.58 -2.42 -4.14
C VAL A 206 -12.77 -1.49 -4.30
N ALA A 207 -12.85 -0.38 -3.58
CA ALA A 207 -13.95 0.57 -3.68
C ALA A 207 -14.09 1.15 -5.09
N TYR A 208 -12.97 1.46 -5.73
CA TYR A 208 -12.95 1.99 -7.10
C TYR A 208 -13.12 0.88 -8.16
N GLU A 209 -12.42 -0.27 -8.04
CA GLU A 209 -12.51 -1.39 -8.97
C GLU A 209 -13.92 -2.02 -9.00
N SER A 210 -14.66 -1.96 -7.90
CA SER A 210 -16.04 -2.41 -7.83
C SER A 210 -17.06 -1.40 -8.38
N GLY A 211 -16.65 -0.17 -8.67
CA GLY A 211 -17.57 0.91 -9.03
C GLY A 211 -18.42 1.43 -7.85
N LEU A 212 -18.11 1.05 -6.60
CA LEU A 212 -18.78 1.58 -5.41
C LEU A 212 -18.58 3.08 -5.26
N VAL A 213 -17.40 3.56 -5.68
CA VAL A 213 -17.05 4.98 -5.75
C VAL A 213 -16.71 5.31 -7.19
N ILE A 214 -17.36 6.32 -7.73
CA ILE A 214 -17.10 6.84 -9.06
C ILE A 214 -16.39 8.18 -8.91
N PRO A 215 -15.23 8.37 -9.54
CA PRO A 215 -14.49 9.61 -9.44
C PRO A 215 -15.31 10.81 -9.99
N GLY A 216 -15.39 11.90 -9.21
CA GLY A 216 -16.05 13.13 -9.65
C GLY A 216 -17.57 13.18 -9.42
N GLN A 217 -18.12 12.21 -8.71
CA GLN A 217 -19.50 12.25 -8.19
C GLN A 217 -19.51 12.44 -6.68
#